data_644c7c524fb5eec9c53a9d6ae03964d3
#
_entry.id   644c7c524fb5eec9c53a9d6ae03964d3
#
_cell.length_a   1.000
_cell.length_b   1.000
_cell.length_c   1.000
_cell.angle_alpha   90.00
_cell.angle_beta   90.00
_cell.angle_gamma   90.00
#
_symmetry.space_group_name_H-M   'P 1'
#
loop_
_entity.id
_entity.type
_entity.pdbx_description
1 polymer ?
#
loop_
_entity_poly.entity_id
_entity_poly.type
_entity_poly.pdbx_seq_one_letter_code
_entity_poly.pdbx_strand_id
1 'polypeptide(L)'
;FSIDEIIEEAFERLGIQNVSGYQLKTSRRSLNIMLQEWGNRGIHYWEIAETNIDLIEGQSEYKFFRSSGDGTSAVSTPANIYGMSDVLEAQLRSNRTQTTQSDSPMTKVDRSTYAGFSNKLSKGTPNQYWVERFIDKVTIHIYPTPDSTNASKDMHFFFIKRIQDVGDYTNATDVPFRFVPCMVSGLAYYLAQKYKPELIQPMKLAYEDELARALAEDGSASSTYITPKAYYPGT
;
A
#
# COMPACT_ATOMS: atom_id res chain seq x y z
N PHE A 1 8.76 17.50 -9.69
CA PHE A 1 9.98 17.65 -8.87
C PHE A 1 10.80 16.38 -8.97
N SER A 2 12.09 16.54 -9.28
CA SER A 2 13.07 15.47 -9.18
C SER A 2 13.47 15.25 -7.72
N ILE A 3 14.05 14.11 -7.46
CA ILE A 3 14.54 13.78 -6.12
C ILE A 3 15.65 14.72 -5.70
N ASP A 4 16.51 15.14 -6.64
CA ASP A 4 17.56 16.11 -6.38
C ASP A 4 17.02 17.46 -5.93
N GLU A 5 16.00 17.99 -6.60
CA GLU A 5 15.34 19.24 -6.21
C GLU A 5 14.77 19.18 -4.79
N ILE A 6 14.17 18.04 -4.42
CA ILE A 6 13.64 17.83 -3.07
C ILE A 6 14.76 17.78 -2.03
N ILE A 7 15.87 17.13 -2.36
CA ILE A 7 17.03 17.05 -1.46
C ILE A 7 17.68 18.43 -1.30
N GLU A 8 17.87 19.16 -2.39
CA GLU A 8 18.46 20.51 -2.36
C GLU A 8 17.61 21.46 -1.53
N GLU A 9 16.31 21.52 -1.78
CA GLU A 9 15.38 22.33 -1.01
C GLU A 9 15.40 21.97 0.49
N ALA A 10 15.47 20.68 0.82
CA ALA A 10 15.55 20.25 2.22
C ALA A 10 16.85 20.72 2.91
N PHE A 11 17.98 20.74 2.20
CA PHE A 11 19.23 21.29 2.72
C PHE A 11 19.19 22.81 2.83
N GLU A 12 18.59 23.50 1.87
CA GLU A 12 18.41 24.96 1.94
C GLU A 12 17.60 25.40 3.15
N ARG A 13 16.55 24.65 3.50
CA ARG A 13 15.78 24.87 4.75
C ARG A 13 16.61 24.74 6.03
N LEU A 14 17.70 23.99 5.98
CA LEU A 14 18.68 23.87 7.06
C LEU A 14 19.81 24.91 6.99
N GLY A 15 19.81 25.78 5.98
CA GLY A 15 20.88 26.75 5.74
C GLY A 15 22.18 26.14 5.21
N ILE A 16 22.10 24.98 4.56
CA ILE A 16 23.27 24.30 3.97
C ILE A 16 23.18 24.43 2.45
N GLN A 17 24.12 25.21 1.87
CA GLN A 17 24.09 25.54 0.44
C GLN A 17 24.93 24.60 -0.44
N ASN A 18 26.06 24.11 0.03
CA ASN A 18 26.94 23.26 -0.76
C ASN A 18 26.81 21.79 -0.34
N VAL A 19 26.03 21.05 -1.09
CA VAL A 19 25.75 19.62 -0.77
C VAL A 19 26.81 18.74 -1.44
N SER A 20 27.52 17.95 -0.65
CA SER A 20 28.50 16.98 -1.17
C SER A 20 27.81 15.73 -1.70
N GLY A 21 28.48 14.99 -2.58
CA GLY A 21 27.95 13.71 -3.08
C GLY A 21 27.67 12.68 -1.99
N TYR A 22 28.42 12.71 -0.87
CA TYR A 22 28.14 11.88 0.30
C TYR A 22 26.82 12.30 0.99
N GLN A 23 26.58 13.59 1.10
CA GLN A 23 25.33 14.13 1.67
C GLN A 23 24.13 13.77 0.81
N LEU A 24 24.22 13.86 -0.52
CA LEU A 24 23.19 13.40 -1.43
C LEU A 24 22.85 11.92 -1.21
N LYS A 25 23.87 11.06 -1.13
CA LYS A 25 23.67 9.63 -0.88
C LYS A 25 22.99 9.34 0.46
N THR A 26 23.37 10.04 1.54
CA THR A 26 22.75 9.85 2.86
C THR A 26 21.36 10.43 2.94
N SER A 27 21.06 11.50 2.20
CA SER A 27 19.73 12.12 2.12
C SER A 27 18.73 11.20 1.43
N ARG A 28 19.13 10.59 0.33
CA ARG A 28 18.31 9.57 -0.35
C ARG A 28 17.94 8.41 0.58
N ARG A 29 18.90 7.95 1.41
CA ARG A 29 18.59 6.94 2.44
C ARG A 29 17.58 7.44 3.46
N SER A 30 17.71 8.69 3.91
CA SER A 30 16.77 9.31 4.84
C SER A 30 15.40 9.46 4.23
N LEU A 31 15.31 9.80 2.94
CA LEU A 31 14.06 9.89 2.20
C LEU A 31 13.35 8.53 2.13
N ASN A 32 14.07 7.46 1.82
CA ASN A 32 13.52 6.11 1.82
C ASN A 32 13.01 5.68 3.20
N ILE A 33 13.72 6.03 4.28
CA ILE A 33 13.27 5.75 5.65
C ILE A 33 11.99 6.52 5.97
N MET A 34 11.90 7.78 5.56
CA MET A 34 10.71 8.60 5.75
C MET A 34 9.51 8.04 5.00
N LEU A 35 9.68 7.60 3.75
CA LEU A 35 8.60 6.97 2.98
C LEU A 35 8.14 5.65 3.61
N GLN A 36 9.05 4.87 4.18
CA GLN A 36 8.69 3.68 4.96
C GLN A 36 7.89 4.03 6.22
N GLU A 37 8.25 5.13 6.89
CA GLU A 37 7.50 5.63 8.04
C GLU A 37 6.09 6.09 7.65
N TRP A 38 5.90 6.69 6.47
CA TRP A 38 4.57 7.00 5.94
C TRP A 38 3.72 5.73 5.77
N GLY A 39 4.29 4.67 5.23
CA GLY A 39 3.63 3.36 5.15
C GLY A 39 3.21 2.83 6.54
N ASN A 40 4.06 3.00 7.56
CA ASN A 40 3.75 2.60 8.95
C ASN A 40 2.63 3.46 9.57
N ARG A 41 2.50 4.72 9.17
CA ARG A 41 1.39 5.61 9.57
C ARG A 41 0.08 5.31 8.83
N GLY A 42 0.08 4.34 7.91
CA GLY A 42 -1.09 4.00 7.10
C GLY A 42 -1.34 4.95 5.93
N ILE A 43 -0.34 5.73 5.53
CA ILE A 43 -0.42 6.64 4.38
C ILE A 43 -0.10 5.85 3.12
N HIS A 44 -1.13 5.32 2.46
CA HIS A 44 -1.00 4.52 1.24
C HIS A 44 -2.20 4.68 0.29
N TYR A 45 -2.90 5.81 0.38
CA TYR A 45 -4.13 6.04 -0.41
C TYR A 45 -3.89 5.99 -1.93
N TRP A 46 -2.74 6.45 -2.41
CA TRP A 46 -2.37 6.40 -3.82
C TRP A 46 -1.68 5.08 -4.22
N GLU A 47 -1.36 4.24 -3.26
CA GLU A 47 -0.73 2.94 -3.47
C GLU A 47 -1.76 1.80 -3.58
N ILE A 48 -3.04 2.12 -3.57
CA ILE A 48 -4.10 1.13 -3.75
C ILE A 48 -4.26 0.86 -5.24
N ALA A 49 -4.08 -0.39 -5.63
CA ALA A 49 -4.31 -0.87 -6.97
C ALA A 49 -5.35 -1.99 -6.95
N GLU A 50 -6.00 -2.17 -8.08
CA GLU A 50 -6.94 -3.27 -8.30
C GLU A 50 -6.39 -4.25 -9.33
N THR A 51 -6.75 -5.52 -9.19
CA THR A 51 -6.38 -6.55 -10.15
C THR A 51 -7.35 -7.72 -10.10
N ASN A 52 -7.30 -8.53 -11.17
CA ASN A 52 -8.00 -9.81 -11.25
C ASN A 52 -6.98 -10.92 -11.42
N ILE A 53 -7.18 -12.03 -10.76
CA ILE A 53 -6.42 -13.25 -10.99
C ILE A 53 -7.37 -14.38 -11.38
N ASP A 54 -6.98 -15.13 -12.40
CA ASP A 54 -7.72 -16.30 -12.83
C ASP A 54 -7.63 -17.39 -11.74
N LEU A 55 -8.75 -17.96 -11.36
CA LEU A 55 -8.77 -19.08 -10.44
C LEU A 55 -8.43 -20.37 -11.16
N ILE A 56 -7.64 -21.22 -10.52
CA ILE A 56 -7.20 -22.51 -11.06
C ILE A 56 -7.83 -23.60 -10.21
N GLU A 57 -8.45 -24.61 -10.87
CA GLU A 57 -9.02 -25.75 -10.15
C GLU A 57 -8.00 -26.44 -9.26
N GLY A 58 -8.35 -26.65 -8.00
CA GLY A 58 -7.51 -27.33 -7.03
C GLY A 58 -6.37 -26.48 -6.46
N GLN A 59 -6.22 -25.22 -6.87
CA GLN A 59 -5.20 -24.33 -6.33
C GLN A 59 -5.77 -23.49 -5.19
N SER A 60 -5.22 -23.65 -4.00
CA SER A 60 -5.61 -22.88 -2.80
C SER A 60 -4.69 -21.72 -2.49
N GLU A 61 -3.51 -21.64 -3.09
CA GLU A 61 -2.46 -20.68 -2.79
C GLU A 61 -2.04 -19.90 -4.02
N TYR A 62 -2.04 -18.56 -3.90
CA TYR A 62 -1.57 -17.64 -4.94
C TYR A 62 -0.46 -16.76 -4.37
N LYS A 63 0.74 -16.84 -4.96
CA LYS A 63 1.96 -16.20 -4.45
C LYS A 63 2.31 -14.97 -5.27
N PHE A 64 2.57 -13.86 -4.60
CA PHE A 64 2.94 -12.58 -5.19
C PHE A 64 4.27 -12.13 -4.61
N PHE A 65 5.31 -12.08 -5.42
CA PHE A 65 6.65 -11.77 -4.98
C PHE A 65 6.89 -10.26 -4.87
N ARG A 66 7.88 -9.89 -4.07
CA ARG A 66 8.23 -8.50 -3.82
C ARG A 66 8.85 -7.83 -5.05
N SER A 67 9.69 -8.57 -5.76
CA SER A 67 10.35 -8.13 -6.98
C SER A 67 10.44 -9.27 -7.99
N SER A 68 10.75 -8.93 -9.24
CA SER A 68 10.95 -9.93 -10.29
C SER A 68 12.16 -10.84 -10.03
N GLY A 69 13.10 -10.42 -9.17
CA GLY A 69 14.27 -11.22 -8.79
C GLY A 69 13.97 -12.27 -7.72
N ASP A 70 12.89 -12.12 -6.96
CA ASP A 70 12.53 -13.02 -5.86
C ASP A 70 11.76 -14.26 -6.32
N GLY A 71 11.18 -14.21 -7.52
CA GLY A 71 10.40 -15.30 -8.11
C GLY A 71 9.34 -14.83 -9.09
N THR A 72 8.66 -15.77 -9.72
CA THR A 72 7.56 -15.50 -10.66
C THR A 72 6.24 -15.80 -9.97
N SER A 73 5.30 -14.84 -9.98
CA SER A 73 3.94 -15.06 -9.50
C SER A 73 3.30 -16.21 -10.28
N ALA A 74 2.68 -17.15 -9.56
CA ALA A 74 2.09 -18.36 -10.15
C ALA A 74 0.75 -18.09 -10.87
N VAL A 75 0.46 -16.85 -11.23
CA VAL A 75 -0.77 -16.43 -11.90
C VAL A 75 -0.44 -15.96 -13.30
N SER A 76 -1.20 -16.46 -14.26
CA SER A 76 -0.99 -16.20 -15.69
C SER A 76 -1.54 -14.85 -16.13
N THR A 77 -2.48 -14.25 -15.40
CA THR A 77 -3.12 -12.99 -15.80
C THR A 77 -3.61 -12.18 -14.58
N PRO A 78 -3.23 -10.91 -14.45
CA PRO A 78 -2.19 -10.23 -15.21
C PRO A 78 -0.80 -10.70 -14.82
N ALA A 79 0.09 -10.76 -15.80
CA ALA A 79 1.46 -11.16 -15.55
C ALA A 79 2.12 -10.22 -14.54
N ASN A 80 2.73 -10.83 -13.50
CA ASN A 80 3.73 -10.18 -12.68
C ASN A 80 3.25 -9.00 -11.82
N ILE A 81 2.38 -9.27 -10.85
CA ILE A 81 2.09 -8.32 -9.78
C ILE A 81 3.23 -8.41 -8.77
N TYR A 82 4.03 -7.36 -8.69
CA TYR A 82 5.12 -7.25 -7.72
C TYR A 82 4.83 -6.16 -6.69
N GLY A 83 5.48 -6.29 -5.53
CA GLY A 83 5.43 -5.27 -4.49
C GLY A 83 4.10 -5.19 -3.74
N MET A 84 3.27 -6.23 -3.79
CA MET A 84 2.07 -6.30 -2.95
C MET A 84 2.46 -6.32 -1.47
N SER A 85 1.79 -5.50 -0.66
CA SER A 85 1.96 -5.43 0.79
C SER A 85 0.83 -6.10 1.54
N ASP A 86 -0.41 -5.83 1.16
CA ASP A 86 -1.62 -6.45 1.75
C ASP A 86 -2.78 -6.39 0.76
N VAL A 87 -3.79 -7.21 0.99
CA VAL A 87 -5.08 -7.19 0.28
C VAL A 87 -6.12 -6.56 1.19
N LEU A 88 -6.78 -5.53 0.69
CA LEU A 88 -7.84 -4.81 1.42
C LEU A 88 -9.16 -5.56 1.31
N GLU A 89 -9.64 -5.73 0.11
CA GLU A 89 -10.94 -6.34 -0.21
C GLU A 89 -10.77 -7.27 -1.38
N ALA A 90 -11.57 -8.34 -1.41
CA ALA A 90 -11.60 -9.29 -2.50
C ALA A 90 -13.02 -9.74 -2.81
N GLN A 91 -13.24 -10.07 -4.05
CA GLN A 91 -14.52 -10.48 -4.61
C GLN A 91 -14.32 -11.63 -5.57
N LEU A 92 -15.23 -12.58 -5.58
CA LEU A 92 -15.30 -13.60 -6.60
C LEU A 92 -16.08 -13.04 -7.79
N ARG A 93 -15.42 -12.85 -8.93
CA ARG A 93 -15.98 -12.28 -10.14
C ARG A 93 -16.36 -13.35 -11.14
N SER A 94 -17.59 -13.32 -11.61
CA SER A 94 -18.10 -14.16 -12.68
C SER A 94 -18.31 -13.34 -13.93
N ASN A 95 -18.15 -13.94 -15.12
CA ASN A 95 -18.42 -13.33 -16.43
C ASN A 95 -17.67 -12.00 -16.64
N ARG A 96 -16.39 -11.96 -16.29
CA ARG A 96 -15.54 -10.78 -16.45
C ARG A 96 -15.68 -10.19 -17.88
N THR A 97 -15.78 -8.89 -17.97
CA THR A 97 -15.94 -8.11 -19.23
C THR A 97 -17.28 -8.33 -19.97
N GLN A 98 -18.21 -9.06 -19.42
CA GLN A 98 -19.55 -9.25 -19.99
C GLN A 98 -20.58 -8.36 -19.30
N THR A 99 -21.69 -8.09 -19.98
CA THR A 99 -22.82 -7.33 -19.38
C THR A 99 -23.48 -8.05 -18.20
N THR A 100 -23.23 -9.34 -18.07
CA THR A 100 -23.70 -10.23 -16.99
C THR A 100 -22.66 -10.42 -15.90
N GLN A 101 -21.62 -9.58 -15.85
CA GLN A 101 -20.61 -9.64 -14.78
C GLN A 101 -21.28 -9.50 -13.42
N SER A 102 -20.88 -10.36 -12.50
CA SER A 102 -21.36 -10.36 -11.12
C SER A 102 -20.22 -10.60 -10.15
N ASP A 103 -20.15 -9.74 -9.13
CA ASP A 103 -19.14 -9.80 -8.08
C ASP A 103 -19.78 -10.23 -6.76
N SER A 104 -19.24 -11.28 -6.17
CA SER A 104 -19.65 -11.79 -4.84
C SER A 104 -18.55 -11.51 -3.83
N PRO A 105 -18.82 -10.82 -2.71
CA PRO A 105 -17.80 -10.48 -1.73
C PRO A 105 -17.18 -11.74 -1.10
N MET A 106 -15.87 -11.69 -0.88
CA MET A 106 -15.13 -12.71 -0.15
C MET A 106 -14.75 -12.17 1.23
N THR A 107 -14.83 -13.00 2.26
CA THR A 107 -14.51 -12.61 3.63
C THR A 107 -13.03 -12.82 3.92
N LYS A 108 -12.34 -11.76 4.35
CA LYS A 108 -10.97 -11.86 4.87
C LYS A 108 -11.00 -12.52 6.24
N VAL A 109 -10.27 -13.62 6.41
CA VAL A 109 -10.15 -14.33 7.69
C VAL A 109 -8.74 -14.21 8.24
N ASP A 110 -8.61 -14.41 9.54
CA ASP A 110 -7.33 -14.43 10.22
C ASP A 110 -6.66 -15.81 10.14
N ARG A 111 -5.39 -15.85 10.57
CA ARG A 111 -4.60 -17.09 10.60
C ARG A 111 -5.26 -18.18 11.43
N SER A 112 -5.85 -17.83 12.57
CA SER A 112 -6.45 -18.79 13.51
C SER A 112 -7.68 -19.44 12.90
N THR A 113 -8.54 -18.64 12.26
CA THR A 113 -9.73 -19.12 11.55
C THR A 113 -9.33 -20.04 10.40
N TYR A 114 -8.35 -19.62 9.58
CA TYR A 114 -7.87 -20.44 8.47
C TYR A 114 -7.24 -21.76 8.97
N ALA A 115 -6.47 -21.72 10.06
CA ALA A 115 -5.88 -22.90 10.65
C ALA A 115 -6.92 -23.89 11.16
N GLY A 116 -8.07 -23.39 11.62
CA GLY A 116 -9.18 -24.19 12.14
C GLY A 116 -9.97 -24.97 11.07
N PHE A 117 -9.79 -24.68 9.79
CA PHE A 117 -10.47 -25.47 8.74
C PHE A 117 -9.92 -26.89 8.69
N SER A 118 -10.80 -27.86 8.85
CA SER A 118 -10.44 -29.28 8.94
C SER A 118 -9.84 -29.81 7.64
N ASN A 119 -10.37 -29.39 6.49
CA ASN A 119 -9.87 -29.78 5.17
C ASN A 119 -9.69 -28.56 4.28
N LYS A 120 -8.46 -28.06 4.20
CA LYS A 120 -8.09 -26.88 3.41
C LYS A 120 -8.14 -27.10 1.89
N LEU A 121 -8.19 -28.37 1.45
CA LEU A 121 -8.29 -28.76 0.04
C LEU A 121 -9.74 -29.10 -0.37
N SER A 122 -10.70 -28.85 0.50
CA SER A 122 -12.13 -29.02 0.17
C SER A 122 -12.49 -28.13 -1.03
N LYS A 123 -12.97 -28.72 -2.11
CA LYS A 123 -13.35 -28.02 -3.34
C LYS A 123 -14.74 -27.43 -3.23
N GLY A 124 -14.93 -26.25 -3.79
CA GLY A 124 -16.22 -25.56 -3.79
C GLY A 124 -16.11 -24.13 -4.30
N THR A 125 -17.12 -23.32 -4.00
CA THR A 125 -17.11 -21.90 -4.33
C THR A 125 -16.29 -21.11 -3.32
N PRO A 126 -15.17 -20.47 -3.72
CA PRO A 126 -14.38 -19.65 -2.82
C PRO A 126 -15.21 -18.49 -2.25
N ASN A 127 -15.20 -18.34 -0.94
CA ASN A 127 -15.91 -17.25 -0.25
C ASN A 127 -15.10 -16.65 0.90
N GLN A 128 -13.96 -17.23 1.22
CA GLN A 128 -13.05 -16.75 2.26
C GLN A 128 -11.62 -16.72 1.74
N TYR A 129 -10.83 -15.82 2.28
CA TYR A 129 -9.40 -15.75 1.98
C TYR A 129 -8.61 -15.28 3.20
N TRP A 130 -7.35 -15.76 3.29
CA TRP A 130 -6.38 -15.33 4.28
C TRP A 130 -5.12 -14.84 3.57
N VAL A 131 -4.57 -13.73 4.04
CA VAL A 131 -3.36 -13.12 3.49
C VAL A 131 -2.19 -13.37 4.42
N GLU A 132 -1.23 -14.15 3.95
CA GLU A 132 0.00 -14.44 4.67
C GLU A 132 1.14 -13.59 4.12
N ARG A 133 1.77 -12.81 5.00
CA ARG A 133 2.82 -11.84 4.63
C ARG A 133 4.20 -12.39 5.03
N PHE A 134 5.04 -12.61 4.03
CA PHE A 134 6.45 -12.97 4.18
C PHE A 134 7.36 -11.79 3.81
N ILE A 135 8.66 -11.94 4.05
CA ILE A 135 9.67 -10.92 3.69
C ILE A 135 9.76 -10.75 2.17
N ASP A 136 9.70 -11.84 1.44
CA ASP A 136 9.93 -11.93 -0.01
C ASP A 136 8.64 -11.94 -0.84
N LYS A 137 7.51 -12.28 -0.24
CA LYS A 137 6.23 -12.47 -0.92
C LYS A 137 5.03 -12.25 -0.02
N VAL A 138 3.88 -12.12 -0.64
CA VAL A 138 2.55 -12.25 -0.02
C VAL A 138 1.88 -13.47 -0.63
N THR A 139 1.28 -14.32 0.19
CA THR A 139 0.51 -15.48 -0.26
C THR A 139 -0.95 -15.28 0.10
N ILE A 140 -1.84 -15.39 -0.88
CA ILE A 140 -3.28 -15.40 -0.67
C ILE A 140 -3.73 -16.85 -0.62
N HIS A 141 -4.27 -17.26 0.50
CA HIS A 141 -4.90 -18.57 0.68
C HIS A 141 -6.41 -18.44 0.49
N ILE A 142 -6.98 -19.21 -0.39
CA ILE A 142 -8.42 -19.18 -0.72
C ILE A 142 -9.11 -20.42 -0.15
N TYR A 143 -10.31 -20.24 0.39
CA TYR A 143 -11.12 -21.31 0.92
C TYR A 143 -12.62 -21.10 0.60
N PRO A 144 -13.35 -22.14 0.21
CA PRO A 144 -12.89 -23.44 -0.32
C PRO A 144 -12.00 -23.31 -1.54
N THR A 145 -11.23 -24.34 -1.84
CA THR A 145 -10.40 -24.40 -3.06
C THR A 145 -11.32 -24.43 -4.29
N PRO A 146 -11.01 -23.68 -5.37
CA PRO A 146 -11.86 -23.66 -6.55
C PRO A 146 -12.09 -25.05 -7.13
N ASP A 147 -13.35 -25.39 -7.43
CA ASP A 147 -13.73 -26.57 -8.21
C ASP A 147 -13.70 -26.25 -9.72
N SER A 148 -14.03 -27.23 -10.55
CA SER A 148 -14.05 -27.09 -12.02
C SER A 148 -15.01 -26.00 -12.51
N THR A 149 -16.13 -25.77 -11.81
CA THR A 149 -17.12 -24.73 -12.15
C THR A 149 -16.59 -23.35 -11.83
N ASN A 150 -15.89 -23.21 -10.70
CA ASN A 150 -15.36 -21.94 -10.23
C ASN A 150 -13.97 -21.59 -10.82
N ALA A 151 -13.29 -22.53 -11.48
CA ALA A 151 -12.06 -22.27 -12.23
C ALA A 151 -12.24 -21.35 -13.44
N SER A 152 -13.49 -21.09 -13.86
CA SER A 152 -13.82 -20.12 -14.90
C SER A 152 -14.03 -18.69 -14.36
N LYS A 153 -13.95 -18.50 -13.06
CA LYS A 153 -14.13 -17.22 -12.38
C LYS A 153 -12.79 -16.62 -12.01
N ASP A 154 -12.82 -15.34 -11.71
CA ASP A 154 -11.65 -14.58 -11.26
C ASP A 154 -11.80 -14.16 -9.79
N MET A 155 -10.71 -14.04 -9.09
CA MET A 155 -10.66 -13.28 -7.86
C MET A 155 -10.25 -11.85 -8.20
N HIS A 156 -11.16 -10.91 -8.02
CA HIS A 156 -10.91 -9.48 -8.12
C HIS A 156 -10.57 -8.95 -6.73
N PHE A 157 -9.52 -8.16 -6.60
CA PHE A 157 -9.15 -7.61 -5.30
C PHE A 157 -8.42 -6.27 -5.40
N PHE A 158 -8.59 -5.47 -4.35
CA PHE A 158 -7.85 -4.25 -4.09
C PHE A 158 -6.69 -4.55 -3.17
N PHE A 159 -5.51 -4.08 -3.53
CA PHE A 159 -4.30 -4.33 -2.76
C PHE A 159 -3.45 -3.09 -2.60
N ILE A 160 -2.69 -3.06 -1.52
CA ILE A 160 -1.72 -2.00 -1.25
C ILE A 160 -0.40 -2.39 -1.92
N LYS A 161 0.08 -1.51 -2.80
CA LYS A 161 1.46 -1.58 -3.29
C LYS A 161 2.41 -1.07 -2.22
N ARG A 162 3.60 -1.60 -2.22
CA ARG A 162 4.69 -1.02 -1.46
C ARG A 162 5.18 0.24 -2.18
N ILE A 163 5.36 1.33 -1.44
CA ILE A 163 6.03 2.52 -1.93
C ILE A 163 7.40 2.10 -2.45
N GLN A 164 7.68 2.41 -3.71
CA GLN A 164 8.97 2.07 -4.33
C GLN A 164 10.09 2.88 -3.68
N ASP A 165 11.29 2.28 -3.62
CA ASP A 165 12.48 3.03 -3.24
C ASP A 165 12.72 4.18 -4.24
N VAL A 166 13.22 5.28 -3.74
CA VAL A 166 13.47 6.53 -4.48
C VAL A 166 14.48 6.34 -5.62
N GLY A 167 14.60 5.29 -6.31
CA GLY A 167 15.41 5.05 -7.50
C GLY A 167 16.67 5.95 -7.65
N ASP A 168 16.96 6.39 -8.85
CA ASP A 168 18.05 7.33 -9.15
C ASP A 168 17.66 8.78 -8.89
N TYR A 169 18.64 9.68 -8.73
CA TYR A 169 18.44 11.08 -8.37
C TYR A 169 17.57 11.87 -9.35
N THR A 170 17.60 11.49 -10.63
CA THR A 170 16.84 12.14 -11.70
C THR A 170 15.39 11.64 -11.81
N ASN A 171 15.02 10.62 -11.03
CA ASN A 171 13.66 10.10 -11.06
C ASN A 171 12.68 11.10 -10.45
N ALA A 172 11.49 11.17 -11.02
CA ALA A 172 10.35 11.81 -10.37
C ALA A 172 9.87 10.92 -9.20
N THR A 173 9.36 11.57 -8.18
CA THR A 173 8.72 10.84 -7.06
C THR A 173 7.37 10.31 -7.50
N ASP A 174 7.07 9.08 -7.15
CA ASP A 174 5.75 8.45 -7.36
C ASP A 174 4.75 8.85 -6.25
N VAL A 175 4.90 10.06 -5.75
CA VAL A 175 4.11 10.64 -4.66
C VAL A 175 3.27 11.78 -5.22
N PRO A 176 1.96 11.87 -4.88
CA PRO A 176 1.11 12.97 -5.33
C PRO A 176 1.70 14.34 -4.98
N PHE A 177 1.55 15.29 -5.89
CA PHE A 177 2.20 16.60 -5.75
C PHE A 177 1.83 17.34 -4.44
N ARG A 178 0.63 17.10 -3.89
CA ARG A 178 0.16 17.68 -2.61
C ARG A 178 1.00 17.22 -1.40
N PHE A 179 1.71 16.09 -1.51
CA PHE A 179 2.61 15.59 -0.48
C PHE A 179 4.05 16.10 -0.63
N VAL A 180 4.41 16.75 -1.74
CA VAL A 180 5.77 17.27 -1.95
C VAL A 180 6.20 18.26 -0.87
N PRO A 181 5.37 19.23 -0.41
CA PRO A 181 5.77 20.13 0.67
C PRO A 181 6.13 19.41 1.96
N CYS A 182 5.27 18.46 2.41
CA CYS A 182 5.56 17.70 3.61
C CYS A 182 6.70 16.70 3.43
N MET A 183 6.99 16.27 2.20
CA MET A 183 8.15 15.43 1.88
C MET A 183 9.45 16.21 2.04
N VAL A 184 9.50 17.46 1.57
CA VAL A 184 10.64 18.36 1.77
C VAL A 184 10.85 18.66 3.25
N SER A 185 9.80 19.04 3.98
CA SER A 185 9.88 19.32 5.42
C SER A 185 10.25 18.10 6.24
N GLY A 186 9.70 16.94 5.89
CA GLY A 186 10.04 15.67 6.52
C GLY A 186 11.50 15.31 6.29
N LEU A 187 11.99 15.43 5.06
CA LEU A 187 13.40 15.21 4.77
C LEU A 187 14.29 16.20 5.53
N ALA A 188 13.92 17.49 5.57
CA ALA A 188 14.65 18.50 6.36
C ALA A 188 14.70 18.10 7.86
N TYR A 189 13.62 17.59 8.42
CA TYR A 189 13.59 17.07 9.79
C TYR A 189 14.58 15.90 10.00
N TYR A 190 14.59 14.90 9.08
CA TYR A 190 15.53 13.78 9.16
C TYR A 190 16.99 14.22 8.98
N LEU A 191 17.24 15.21 8.14
CA LEU A 191 18.58 15.78 7.94
C LEU A 191 19.01 16.66 9.12
N ALA A 192 18.09 17.39 9.75
CA ALA A 192 18.37 18.15 10.96
C ALA A 192 18.96 17.28 12.07
N GLN A 193 18.44 16.05 12.23
CA GLN A 193 18.98 15.08 13.19
C GLN A 193 20.44 14.72 12.96
N LYS A 194 20.95 14.86 11.71
CA LYS A 194 22.33 14.53 11.33
C LYS A 194 23.25 15.73 11.32
N TYR A 195 22.75 16.88 10.89
CA TYR A 195 23.59 18.03 10.55
C TYR A 195 23.31 19.30 11.36
N LYS A 196 22.09 19.45 11.90
CA LYS A 196 21.63 20.66 12.59
C LYS A 196 20.70 20.33 13.75
N PRO A 197 21.24 19.75 14.87
CA PRO A 197 20.43 19.33 15.99
C PRO A 197 19.56 20.44 16.61
N GLU A 198 19.99 21.68 16.51
CA GLU A 198 19.27 22.87 16.99
C GLU A 198 17.96 23.14 16.22
N LEU A 199 17.84 22.64 15.00
CA LEU A 199 16.66 22.81 14.13
C LEU A 199 15.69 21.63 14.19
N ILE A 200 15.94 20.60 14.97
CA ILE A 200 15.10 19.39 15.03
C ILE A 200 13.65 19.73 15.36
N GLN A 201 13.42 20.51 16.43
CA GLN A 201 12.07 20.82 16.89
C GLN A 201 11.27 21.68 15.88
N PRO A 202 11.80 22.81 15.37
CA PRO A 202 11.06 23.59 14.39
C PRO A 202 10.79 22.80 13.09
N MET A 203 11.75 21.98 12.63
CA MET A 203 11.54 21.17 11.42
C MET A 203 10.51 20.07 11.64
N LYS A 204 10.48 19.46 12.83
CA LYS A 204 9.45 18.48 13.19
C LYS A 204 8.06 19.09 13.18
N LEU A 205 7.88 20.25 13.79
CA LEU A 205 6.58 20.95 13.85
C LEU A 205 6.09 21.32 12.45
N ALA A 206 6.96 21.86 11.58
CA ALA A 206 6.64 22.19 10.21
C ALA A 206 6.23 20.93 9.43
N TYR A 207 6.97 19.84 9.59
CA TYR A 207 6.65 18.56 8.94
C TYR A 207 5.30 18.00 9.35
N GLU A 208 5.01 17.92 10.65
CA GLU A 208 3.73 17.37 11.14
C GLU A 208 2.53 18.25 10.72
N ASP A 209 2.69 19.57 10.70
CA ASP A 209 1.65 20.50 10.26
C ASP A 209 1.39 20.37 8.75
N GLU A 210 2.44 20.33 7.92
CA GLU A 210 2.29 20.13 6.48
C GLU A 210 1.73 18.75 6.14
N LEU A 211 2.14 17.71 6.86
CA LEU A 211 1.61 16.36 6.71
C LEU A 211 0.13 16.29 7.07
N ALA A 212 -0.27 16.91 8.16
CA ALA A 212 -1.67 16.97 8.57
C ALA A 212 -2.55 17.66 7.52
N ARG A 213 -2.06 18.76 6.92
CA ARG A 213 -2.77 19.44 5.82
C ARG A 213 -2.86 18.57 4.56
N ALA A 214 -1.78 17.90 4.17
CA ALA A 214 -1.79 17.01 3.02
C ALA A 214 -2.77 15.84 3.20
N LEU A 215 -2.84 15.26 4.40
CA LEU A 215 -3.76 14.19 4.73
C LEU A 215 -5.22 14.67 4.78
N ALA A 216 -5.48 15.88 5.26
CA ALA A 216 -6.82 16.45 5.26
C ALA A 216 -7.35 16.69 3.84
N GLU A 217 -6.48 17.09 2.90
CA GLU A 217 -6.83 17.24 1.49
C GLU A 217 -7.01 15.90 0.78
N ASP A 218 -6.25 14.88 1.19
CA ASP A 218 -6.36 13.54 0.62
C ASP A 218 -7.56 12.76 1.15
N GLY A 219 -8.09 13.16 2.30
CA GLY A 219 -9.31 12.62 2.87
C GLY A 219 -10.45 12.82 1.88
N SER A 220 -11.10 11.74 1.45
CA SER A 220 -12.22 11.82 0.52
C SER A 220 -13.28 12.79 1.05
N ALA A 221 -13.75 13.69 0.21
CA ALA A 221 -14.91 14.55 0.46
C ALA A 221 -16.24 13.76 0.53
N SER A 222 -16.22 12.51 0.93
CA SER A 222 -17.41 11.76 1.28
C SER A 222 -17.98 12.39 2.54
N SER A 223 -19.10 13.13 2.38
CA SER A 223 -19.82 13.69 3.50
C SER A 223 -20.18 12.57 4.47
N THR A 224 -19.50 12.54 5.60
CA THR A 224 -19.94 11.74 6.73
C THR A 224 -21.19 12.39 7.26
N TYR A 225 -22.37 11.94 6.81
CA TYR A 225 -23.63 12.29 7.45
C TYR A 225 -23.61 11.69 8.85
N ILE A 226 -23.14 12.46 9.81
CA ILE A 226 -23.40 12.19 11.22
C ILE A 226 -24.86 12.58 11.46
N THR A 227 -25.76 11.61 11.34
CA THR A 227 -27.10 11.77 11.86
C THR A 227 -26.99 11.77 13.38
N PRO A 228 -27.27 12.88 14.06
CA PRO A 228 -27.32 12.86 15.51
C PRO A 228 -28.45 11.90 15.90
N LYS A 229 -28.09 10.83 16.62
CA LYS A 229 -29.08 9.96 17.23
C LYS A 229 -29.81 10.80 18.27
N ALA A 230 -30.98 11.32 17.92
CA ALA A 230 -31.83 11.97 18.88
C ALA A 230 -32.25 10.92 19.91
N TYR A 231 -31.62 10.97 21.06
CA TYR A 231 -32.05 10.21 22.23
C TYR A 231 -33.29 10.89 22.78
N TYR A 232 -34.48 10.38 22.44
CA TYR A 232 -35.68 10.73 23.17
C TYR A 232 -35.72 9.86 24.44
N PRO A 233 -35.58 10.45 25.64
CA PRO A 233 -35.91 9.72 26.86
C PRO A 233 -37.42 9.51 26.80
N GLY A 234 -37.83 8.24 26.71
CA GLY A 234 -39.23 7.88 26.81
C GLY A 234 -39.80 8.31 28.15
N THR A 235 -40.89 9.05 28.08
CA THR A 235 -41.80 9.31 29.22
C THR A 235 -42.54 8.02 29.56
#